data_be8cb42d6e446a310000364fbeed0cb6
#
_entry.id   be8cb42d6e446a310000364fbeed0cb6
#
_cell.length_a   1.000
_cell.length_b   1.000
_cell.length_c   1.000
_cell.angle_alpha   90.00
_cell.angle_beta   90.00
_cell.angle_gamma   90.00
#
_symmetry.space_group_name_H-M   'P 1'
#
loop_
_entity.id
_entity.type
_entity.pdbx_description
1 polymer ?
#
loop_
_entity_poly.entity_id
_entity_poly.type
_entity_poly.pdbx_seq_one_letter_code
_entity_poly.pdbx_strand_id
1 'polypeptide(L)'
;TDLTVLITGESGTGKELVARALHDLGSRRAGPFVPINMAAIPRNLVESELFGHEKGAFVGADSRMSGRFEQAEGGSLFLDEVGDMPPEAQTRLLRVLQDGEYLPVGANRPVKANVRIIAATNHNLQHLMQQGLFREDLFYRLNVVPLRLPPLRERTEDIAPLVNHFQKQAA
;
A
#
# COMPACT_ATOMS: atom_id res chain seq x y z
N THR A 1 -0.17 -15.52 6.30
CA THR A 1 0.69 -15.36 5.13
C THR A 1 1.02 -13.90 4.88
N ASP A 2 2.06 -13.65 4.09
CA ASP A 2 2.52 -12.29 3.75
C ASP A 2 2.17 -11.90 2.32
N LEU A 3 1.25 -12.58 1.70
CA LEU A 3 0.84 -12.27 0.33
C LEU A 3 0.28 -10.86 0.23
N THR A 4 0.67 -10.17 -0.84
CA THR A 4 0.14 -8.84 -1.13
C THR A 4 -1.33 -8.95 -1.54
N VAL A 5 -2.17 -8.09 -0.96
CA VAL A 5 -3.60 -8.04 -1.24
C VAL A 5 -3.94 -6.72 -1.92
N LEU A 6 -4.69 -6.78 -3.01
CA LEU A 6 -5.21 -5.59 -3.67
C LEU A 6 -6.73 -5.56 -3.50
N ILE A 7 -7.21 -4.58 -2.76
CA ILE A 7 -8.64 -4.40 -2.48
C ILE A 7 -9.19 -3.36 -3.46
N THR A 8 -10.21 -3.74 -4.20
CA THR A 8 -10.90 -2.81 -5.10
C THR A 8 -12.33 -2.60 -4.65
N GLY A 9 -12.87 -1.41 -4.87
CA GLY A 9 -14.23 -1.07 -4.49
C GLY A 9 -14.43 0.44 -4.48
N GLU A 10 -15.70 0.86 -4.50
CA GLU A 10 -16.04 2.27 -4.44
C GLU A 10 -15.61 2.88 -3.10
N SER A 11 -15.45 4.21 -3.08
CA SER A 11 -15.20 4.95 -1.84
C SER A 11 -16.32 4.66 -0.83
N GLY A 12 -15.94 4.51 0.44
CA GLY A 12 -16.90 4.25 1.49
C GLY A 12 -17.35 2.80 1.61
N THR A 13 -16.68 1.86 0.91
CA THR A 13 -17.05 0.44 0.99
C THR A 13 -16.42 -0.29 2.19
N GLY A 14 -15.62 0.41 3.00
CA GLY A 14 -14.97 -0.20 4.15
C GLY A 14 -13.65 -0.87 3.84
N LYS A 15 -12.93 -0.41 2.82
CA LYS A 15 -11.65 -1.01 2.42
C LYS A 15 -10.62 -0.99 3.56
N GLU A 16 -10.56 0.09 4.33
CA GLU A 16 -9.64 0.15 5.47
C GLU A 16 -10.02 -0.85 6.56
N LEU A 17 -11.32 -1.04 6.82
CA LEU A 17 -11.78 -2.04 7.79
C LEU A 17 -11.35 -3.45 7.39
N VAL A 18 -11.45 -3.77 6.10
CA VAL A 18 -11.03 -5.06 5.59
C VAL A 18 -9.52 -5.22 5.73
N ALA A 19 -8.75 -4.18 5.39
CA ALA A 19 -7.29 -4.21 5.51
C ALA A 19 -6.86 -4.41 6.96
N ARG A 20 -7.50 -3.71 7.89
CA ARG A 20 -7.22 -3.85 9.32
C ARG A 20 -7.54 -5.25 9.81
N ALA A 21 -8.67 -5.81 9.36
CA ALA A 21 -9.04 -7.18 9.73
C ALA A 21 -8.06 -8.21 9.17
N LEU A 22 -7.58 -8.01 7.94
CA LEU A 22 -6.53 -8.88 7.37
C LEU A 22 -5.26 -8.85 8.22
N HIS A 23 -4.89 -7.68 8.70
CA HIS A 23 -3.73 -7.55 9.59
C HIS A 23 -3.98 -8.24 10.93
N ASP A 24 -5.12 -7.96 11.57
CA ASP A 24 -5.43 -8.47 12.91
C ASP A 24 -5.60 -10.00 12.95
N LEU A 25 -6.04 -10.58 11.85
CA LEU A 25 -6.23 -12.03 11.73
C LEU A 25 -5.01 -12.74 11.12
N GLY A 26 -3.99 -11.99 10.72
CA GLY A 26 -2.83 -12.53 10.04
C GLY A 26 -1.66 -12.83 10.95
N SER A 27 -0.58 -13.32 10.37
CA SER A 27 0.64 -13.67 11.10
C SER A 27 1.40 -12.47 11.65
N ARG A 28 1.12 -11.27 11.13
CA ARG A 28 1.78 -10.03 11.57
C ARG A 28 0.94 -9.22 12.57
N ARG A 29 -0.09 -9.82 13.14
CA ARG A 29 -1.02 -9.10 14.04
C ARG A 29 -0.34 -8.43 15.24
N ALA A 30 0.80 -8.92 15.66
CA ALA A 30 1.57 -8.33 16.77
C ALA A 30 2.40 -7.13 16.33
N GLY A 31 2.61 -6.95 15.02
CA GLY A 31 3.35 -5.81 14.47
C GLY A 31 2.44 -4.61 14.21
N PRO A 32 3.02 -3.49 13.80
CA PRO A 32 2.24 -2.29 13.52
C PRO A 32 1.35 -2.45 12.28
N PHE A 33 0.23 -1.74 12.29
CA PHE A 33 -0.60 -1.52 11.10
C PHE A 33 -0.55 -0.03 10.78
N VAL A 34 0.04 0.32 9.65
CA VAL A 34 0.26 1.72 9.27
C VAL A 34 -0.56 2.03 8.02
N PRO A 35 -1.66 2.78 8.15
CA PRO A 35 -2.43 3.23 6.98
C PRO A 35 -1.87 4.53 6.43
N ILE A 36 -1.92 4.66 5.11
CA ILE A 36 -1.59 5.91 4.43
C ILE A 36 -2.52 6.08 3.23
N ASN A 37 -3.12 7.26 3.10
CA ASN A 37 -4.01 7.59 1.99
C ASN A 37 -3.28 8.48 1.00
N MET A 38 -3.00 7.95 -0.20
CA MET A 38 -2.27 8.67 -1.23
C MET A 38 -2.99 9.93 -1.69
N ALA A 39 -4.33 9.91 -1.70
CA ALA A 39 -5.12 11.05 -2.15
C ALA A 39 -5.04 12.23 -1.16
N ALA A 40 -4.71 11.97 0.10
CA ALA A 40 -4.64 13.01 1.13
C ALA A 40 -3.27 13.68 1.21
N ILE A 41 -2.28 13.21 0.46
CA ILE A 41 -0.91 13.72 0.51
C ILE A 41 -0.61 14.49 -0.78
N PRO A 42 -0.02 15.70 -0.69
CA PRO A 42 0.44 16.39 -1.89
C PRO A 42 1.38 15.51 -2.71
N ARG A 43 1.21 15.51 -4.04
CA ARG A 43 1.96 14.59 -4.91
C ARG A 43 3.47 14.69 -4.73
N ASN A 44 4.00 15.88 -4.53
CA ASN A 44 5.43 16.09 -4.35
C ASN A 44 5.98 15.59 -3.01
N LEU A 45 5.11 15.18 -2.08
CA LEU A 45 5.51 14.66 -0.77
C LEU A 45 5.28 13.16 -0.60
N VAL A 46 4.63 12.50 -1.58
CA VAL A 46 4.28 11.08 -1.45
C VAL A 46 5.52 10.20 -1.27
N GLU A 47 6.57 10.42 -2.07
CA GLU A 47 7.79 9.63 -1.94
C GLU A 47 8.42 9.78 -0.56
N SER A 48 8.54 11.01 -0.08
CA SER A 48 9.12 11.29 1.23
C SER A 48 8.28 10.71 2.36
N GLU A 49 6.95 10.80 2.26
CA GLU A 49 6.06 10.21 3.26
C GLU A 49 6.16 8.69 3.32
N LEU A 50 6.27 8.03 2.17
CA LEU A 50 6.36 6.57 2.12
C LEU A 50 7.73 6.05 2.51
N PHE A 51 8.78 6.62 1.92
CA PHE A 51 10.12 6.03 1.96
C PHE A 51 11.10 6.79 2.86
N GLY A 52 10.68 7.96 3.37
CA GLY A 52 11.56 8.83 4.14
C GLY A 52 12.50 9.63 3.25
N HIS A 53 13.25 10.52 3.86
CA HIS A 53 14.24 11.29 3.15
C HIS A 53 15.46 11.59 4.03
N GLU A 54 16.60 11.81 3.38
CA GLU A 54 17.81 12.26 4.03
C GLU A 54 17.82 13.79 4.11
N LYS A 55 18.59 14.32 5.03
CA LYS A 55 18.79 15.78 5.15
C LYS A 55 19.32 16.33 3.83
N GLY A 56 18.72 17.40 3.35
CA GLY A 56 19.13 18.04 2.12
C GLY A 56 18.64 17.40 0.85
N ALA A 57 17.74 16.41 0.95
CA ALA A 57 17.23 15.70 -0.22
C ALA A 57 16.44 16.58 -1.18
N PHE A 58 15.80 17.63 -0.64
CA PHE A 58 15.05 18.62 -1.42
C PHE A 58 14.96 19.93 -0.62
N VAL A 59 14.41 20.97 -1.23
CA VAL A 59 14.24 22.26 -0.55
C VAL A 59 13.25 22.09 0.62
N GLY A 60 13.68 22.41 1.82
CA GLY A 60 12.89 22.24 3.04
C GLY A 60 13.19 20.96 3.80
N ALA A 61 14.05 20.09 3.28
CA ALA A 61 14.47 18.88 3.99
C ALA A 61 15.59 19.22 4.99
N ASP A 62 15.23 19.85 6.10
CA ASP A 62 16.18 20.33 7.10
C ASP A 62 16.78 19.21 7.96
N SER A 63 16.11 18.06 8.02
CA SER A 63 16.57 16.92 8.79
C SER A 63 16.13 15.63 8.11
N ARG A 64 16.75 14.51 8.51
CA ARG A 64 16.32 13.19 8.08
C ARG A 64 14.92 12.91 8.64
N MET A 65 14.04 12.33 7.80
CA MET A 65 12.71 11.91 8.21
C MET A 65 12.50 10.44 7.87
N SER A 66 12.00 9.67 8.84
CA SER A 66 11.63 8.27 8.58
C SER A 66 10.29 8.22 7.84
N GLY A 67 10.17 7.26 6.91
CA GLY A 67 8.93 7.09 6.16
C GLY A 67 8.01 6.04 6.77
N ARG A 68 6.87 5.85 6.11
CA ARG A 68 5.86 4.88 6.56
C ARG A 68 6.35 3.45 6.48
N PHE A 69 7.23 3.12 5.54
CA PHE A 69 7.83 1.79 5.47
C PHE A 69 8.63 1.46 6.71
N GLU A 70 9.41 2.41 7.22
CA GLU A 70 10.15 2.21 8.45
C GLU A 70 9.21 2.03 9.65
N GLN A 71 8.15 2.83 9.71
CA GLN A 71 7.14 2.75 10.76
C GLN A 71 6.39 1.41 10.74
N ALA A 72 6.22 0.81 9.57
CA ALA A 72 5.48 -0.44 9.39
C ALA A 72 6.36 -1.69 9.54
N GLU A 73 7.65 -1.53 9.82
CA GLU A 73 8.59 -2.66 9.91
C GLU A 73 8.07 -3.73 10.86
N GLY A 74 8.06 -4.97 10.38
CA GLY A 74 7.54 -6.12 11.13
C GLY A 74 6.03 -6.28 11.07
N GLY A 75 5.32 -5.35 10.45
CA GLY A 75 3.87 -5.37 10.37
C GLY A 75 3.33 -5.23 8.95
N SER A 76 2.29 -4.43 8.81
CA SER A 76 1.61 -4.22 7.53
C SER A 76 1.49 -2.73 7.20
N LEU A 77 1.67 -2.40 5.93
CA LEU A 77 1.44 -1.06 5.40
C LEU A 77 0.22 -1.10 4.49
N PHE A 78 -0.78 -0.31 4.83
CA PHE A 78 -2.01 -0.20 4.04
C PHE A 78 -1.92 1.04 3.14
N LEU A 79 -1.83 0.81 1.82
CA LEU A 79 -1.73 1.86 0.82
C LEU A 79 -3.12 2.12 0.24
N ASP A 80 -3.84 3.09 0.80
CA ASP A 80 -5.16 3.46 0.31
C ASP A 80 -5.04 4.42 -0.88
N GLU A 81 -5.91 4.23 -1.85
CA GLU A 81 -5.93 5.00 -3.09
C GLU A 81 -4.58 4.91 -3.85
N VAL A 82 -4.12 3.70 -4.02
CA VAL A 82 -2.83 3.42 -4.69
C VAL A 82 -2.82 3.91 -6.13
N GLY A 83 -4.00 4.04 -6.76
CA GLY A 83 -4.12 4.59 -8.12
C GLY A 83 -3.72 6.06 -8.23
N ASP A 84 -3.68 6.78 -7.11
CA ASP A 84 -3.25 8.19 -7.08
C ASP A 84 -1.74 8.36 -6.87
N MET A 85 -0.99 7.26 -6.83
CA MET A 85 0.45 7.31 -6.59
C MET A 85 1.20 7.92 -7.78
N PRO A 86 2.12 8.89 -7.53
CA PRO A 86 2.93 9.45 -8.62
C PRO A 86 3.88 8.42 -9.23
N PRO A 87 4.33 8.62 -10.48
CA PRO A 87 5.19 7.65 -11.16
C PRO A 87 6.47 7.29 -10.40
N GLU A 88 7.12 8.26 -9.78
CA GLU A 88 8.36 8.03 -9.04
C GLU A 88 8.12 7.15 -7.82
N ALA A 89 7.01 7.36 -7.13
CA ALA A 89 6.62 6.53 -6.00
C ALA A 89 6.27 5.11 -6.43
N GLN A 90 5.63 4.96 -7.59
CA GLN A 90 5.33 3.65 -8.15
C GLN A 90 6.62 2.85 -8.41
N THR A 91 7.63 3.49 -8.94
CA THR A 91 8.91 2.85 -9.23
C THR A 91 9.58 2.37 -7.93
N ARG A 92 9.55 3.17 -6.88
CA ARG A 92 10.12 2.78 -5.59
C ARG A 92 9.33 1.66 -4.92
N LEU A 93 8.01 1.69 -5.02
CA LEU A 93 7.16 0.62 -4.49
C LEU A 93 7.40 -0.69 -5.23
N LEU A 94 7.54 -0.63 -6.55
CA LEU A 94 7.85 -1.82 -7.34
C LEU A 94 9.13 -2.48 -6.84
N ARG A 95 10.16 -1.67 -6.53
CA ARG A 95 11.41 -2.20 -6.01
C ARG A 95 11.22 -2.93 -4.68
N VAL A 96 10.37 -2.41 -3.79
CA VAL A 96 10.06 -3.11 -2.54
C VAL A 96 9.44 -4.48 -2.82
N LEU A 97 8.50 -4.54 -3.75
CA LEU A 97 7.79 -5.79 -4.06
C LEU A 97 8.68 -6.79 -4.79
N GLN A 98 9.63 -6.32 -5.60
CA GLN A 98 10.54 -7.20 -6.33
C GLN A 98 11.75 -7.62 -5.49
N ASP A 99 12.39 -6.69 -4.82
CA ASP A 99 13.70 -6.87 -4.18
C ASP A 99 13.63 -6.89 -2.66
N GLY A 100 12.50 -6.50 -2.07
CA GLY A 100 12.37 -6.43 -0.62
C GLY A 100 13.11 -5.26 0.00
N GLU A 101 13.43 -4.22 -0.79
CA GLU A 101 14.16 -3.06 -0.29
C GLU A 101 13.75 -1.79 -1.02
N TYR A 102 13.99 -0.66 -0.37
CA TYR A 102 13.67 0.66 -0.94
C TYR A 102 14.81 1.63 -0.69
N LEU A 103 14.79 2.72 -1.45
CA LEU A 103 15.78 3.78 -1.35
C LEU A 103 15.08 5.05 -0.83
N PRO A 104 15.40 5.53 0.38
CA PRO A 104 14.88 6.83 0.83
C PRO A 104 15.28 7.95 -0.12
N VAL A 105 14.48 9.03 -0.15
CA VAL A 105 14.77 10.15 -1.04
C VAL A 105 16.10 10.80 -0.64
N GLY A 106 17.00 10.94 -1.60
CA GLY A 106 18.33 11.48 -1.38
C GLY A 106 19.36 10.51 -0.81
N ALA A 107 18.97 9.27 -0.53
CA ALA A 107 19.90 8.25 -0.03
C ALA A 107 20.53 7.46 -1.18
N ASN A 108 21.75 6.95 -0.96
CA ASN A 108 22.44 6.08 -1.93
C ASN A 108 22.50 4.63 -1.48
N ARG A 109 21.99 4.29 -0.30
CA ARG A 109 21.99 2.91 0.20
C ARG A 109 20.56 2.41 0.36
N PRO A 110 20.23 1.24 -0.18
CA PRO A 110 18.91 0.68 -0.01
C PRO A 110 18.70 0.20 1.43
N VAL A 111 17.43 0.23 1.87
CA VAL A 111 17.00 -0.24 3.18
C VAL A 111 16.10 -1.44 2.96
N LYS A 112 16.34 -2.52 3.70
CA LYS A 112 15.49 -3.71 3.62
C LYS A 112 14.15 -3.45 4.29
N ALA A 113 13.08 -3.91 3.64
CA ALA A 113 11.72 -3.78 4.14
C ALA A 113 11.15 -5.15 4.50
N ASN A 114 10.75 -5.32 5.76
CA ASN A 114 10.04 -6.50 6.22
C ASN A 114 8.61 -6.09 6.54
N VAL A 115 7.81 -5.86 5.50
CA VAL A 115 6.48 -5.27 5.60
C VAL A 115 5.54 -5.99 4.64
N ARG A 116 4.34 -6.34 5.14
CA ARG A 116 3.27 -6.84 4.26
C ARG A 116 2.57 -5.65 3.63
N ILE A 117 2.35 -5.71 2.32
CA ILE A 117 1.64 -4.66 1.60
C ILE A 117 0.19 -5.06 1.41
N ILE A 118 -0.72 -4.19 1.81
CA ILE A 118 -2.15 -4.28 1.53
C ILE A 118 -2.52 -2.99 0.81
N ALA A 119 -2.91 -3.09 -0.44
CA ALA A 119 -3.22 -1.92 -1.26
C ALA A 119 -4.72 -1.85 -1.55
N ALA A 120 -5.24 -0.66 -1.73
CA ALA A 120 -6.64 -0.44 -2.05
C ALA A 120 -6.79 0.71 -3.04
N THR A 121 -7.83 0.64 -3.87
CA THR A 121 -8.15 1.72 -4.81
C THR A 121 -9.62 1.66 -5.18
N ASN A 122 -10.21 2.84 -5.44
CA ASN A 122 -11.52 2.96 -6.07
C ASN A 122 -11.40 3.19 -7.58
N HIS A 123 -10.17 3.34 -8.09
CA HIS A 123 -9.93 3.55 -9.53
C HIS A 123 -9.90 2.22 -10.28
N ASN A 124 -10.23 2.28 -11.57
CA ASN A 124 -9.98 1.18 -12.47
C ASN A 124 -8.51 1.24 -12.90
N LEU A 125 -7.68 0.39 -12.30
CA LEU A 125 -6.24 0.41 -12.57
C LEU A 125 -5.91 0.04 -14.01
N GLN A 126 -6.70 -0.82 -14.64
CA GLN A 126 -6.50 -1.18 -16.04
C GLN A 126 -6.68 0.05 -16.94
N HIS A 127 -7.67 0.88 -16.63
CA HIS A 127 -7.87 2.13 -17.35
C HIS A 127 -6.69 3.10 -17.17
N LEU A 128 -6.19 3.19 -15.92
CA LEU A 128 -5.00 4.01 -15.65
C LEU A 128 -3.76 3.50 -16.37
N MET A 129 -3.61 2.18 -16.49
CA MET A 129 -2.50 1.60 -17.24
C MET A 129 -2.59 1.95 -18.73
N GLN A 130 -3.80 1.94 -19.31
CA GLN A 130 -4.00 2.33 -20.70
C GLN A 130 -3.65 3.80 -20.94
N GLN A 131 -3.85 4.65 -19.94
CA GLN A 131 -3.51 6.06 -20.00
C GLN A 131 -2.03 6.35 -19.69
N GLY A 132 -1.26 5.35 -19.31
CA GLY A 132 0.13 5.52 -18.92
C GLY A 132 0.32 6.13 -17.54
N LEU A 133 -0.72 6.13 -16.71
CA LEU A 133 -0.70 6.72 -15.36
C LEU A 133 -0.37 5.72 -14.26
N PHE A 134 -0.42 4.42 -14.57
CA PHE A 134 -0.08 3.36 -13.62
C PHE A 134 0.74 2.29 -14.32
N ARG A 135 1.81 1.84 -13.66
CA ARG A 135 2.72 0.85 -14.24
C ARG A 135 2.09 -0.54 -14.26
N GLU A 136 2.18 -1.20 -15.40
CA GLU A 136 1.68 -2.56 -15.57
C GLU A 136 2.43 -3.56 -14.68
N ASP A 137 3.75 -3.44 -14.60
CA ASP A 137 4.57 -4.33 -13.75
C ASP A 137 4.20 -4.19 -12.28
N LEU A 138 3.92 -2.98 -11.81
CA LEU A 138 3.47 -2.76 -10.44
C LEU A 138 2.09 -3.39 -10.20
N PHE A 139 1.17 -3.24 -11.15
CA PHE A 139 -0.16 -3.83 -11.03
C PHE A 139 -0.07 -5.34 -10.78
N TYR A 140 0.73 -6.04 -11.57
CA TYR A 140 0.85 -7.48 -11.42
C TYR A 140 1.50 -7.90 -10.11
N ARG A 141 2.38 -7.08 -9.56
CA ARG A 141 2.97 -7.34 -8.25
C ARG A 141 2.02 -7.08 -7.10
N LEU A 142 1.10 -6.13 -7.26
CA LEU A 142 0.08 -5.83 -6.25
C LEU A 142 -1.08 -6.83 -6.28
N ASN A 143 -1.44 -7.30 -7.46
CA ASN A 143 -2.65 -8.10 -7.67
C ASN A 143 -2.41 -9.60 -7.45
N VAL A 144 -1.73 -9.93 -6.34
CA VAL A 144 -1.48 -11.34 -5.99
C VAL A 144 -2.74 -11.97 -5.42
N VAL A 145 -3.37 -11.31 -4.45
CA VAL A 145 -4.68 -11.73 -3.92
C VAL A 145 -5.66 -10.60 -4.21
N PRO A 146 -6.44 -10.69 -5.28
CA PRO A 146 -7.44 -9.67 -5.57
C PRO A 146 -8.65 -9.85 -4.65
N LEU A 147 -9.15 -8.74 -4.14
CA LEU A 147 -10.32 -8.72 -3.26
C LEU A 147 -11.22 -7.56 -3.68
N ARG A 148 -12.35 -7.88 -4.27
CA ARG A 148 -13.31 -6.87 -4.70
C ARG A 148 -14.41 -6.73 -3.66
N LEU A 149 -14.65 -5.52 -3.18
CA LEU A 149 -15.73 -5.23 -2.26
C LEU A 149 -16.92 -4.63 -3.01
N PRO A 150 -18.10 -5.22 -2.91
CA PRO A 150 -19.30 -4.59 -3.45
C PRO A 150 -19.64 -3.34 -2.61
N PRO A 151 -20.40 -2.39 -3.17
CA PRO A 151 -20.81 -1.20 -2.41
C PRO A 151 -21.53 -1.59 -1.11
N LEU A 152 -21.29 -0.82 -0.03
CA LEU A 152 -21.91 -1.09 1.28
C LEU A 152 -23.43 -1.13 1.22
N ARG A 153 -24.04 -0.38 0.33
CA ARG A 153 -25.51 -0.41 0.12
C ARG A 153 -26.02 -1.78 -0.28
N GLU A 154 -25.15 -2.67 -0.79
CA GLU A 154 -25.53 -4.00 -1.25
C GLU A 154 -25.12 -5.10 -0.29
N ARG A 155 -24.02 -4.92 0.47
CA ARG A 155 -23.37 -6.02 1.16
C ARG A 155 -22.73 -5.64 2.48
N THR A 156 -23.36 -4.79 3.28
CA THR A 156 -22.76 -4.28 4.53
C THR A 156 -22.36 -5.41 5.48
N GLU A 157 -23.24 -6.42 5.66
CA GLU A 157 -23.04 -7.49 6.63
C GLU A 157 -22.08 -8.58 6.17
N ASP A 158 -21.65 -8.57 4.90
CA ASP A 158 -20.82 -9.63 4.35
C ASP A 158 -19.32 -9.38 4.49
N ILE A 159 -18.93 -8.23 5.03
CA ILE A 159 -17.50 -7.84 5.11
C ILE A 159 -16.69 -8.81 5.96
N ALA A 160 -17.15 -9.11 7.19
CA ALA A 160 -16.42 -10.01 8.07
C ALA A 160 -16.34 -11.45 7.54
N PRO A 161 -17.42 -12.06 7.03
CA PRO A 161 -17.31 -13.37 6.39
C PRO A 161 -16.38 -13.42 5.20
N LEU A 162 -16.36 -12.35 4.37
CA LEU A 162 -15.44 -12.29 3.23
C LEU A 162 -13.99 -12.26 3.68
N VAL A 163 -13.66 -11.48 4.70
CA VAL A 163 -12.31 -11.40 5.24
C VAL A 163 -11.87 -12.76 5.76
N ASN A 164 -12.71 -13.45 6.54
CA ASN A 164 -12.40 -14.77 7.07
C ASN A 164 -12.16 -15.79 5.96
N HIS A 165 -12.97 -15.75 4.91
CA HIS A 165 -12.81 -16.64 3.75
C HIS A 165 -11.46 -16.43 3.07
N PHE A 166 -11.08 -15.18 2.82
CA PHE A 166 -9.81 -14.86 2.18
C PHE A 166 -8.60 -15.19 3.07
N GLN A 167 -8.73 -15.05 4.38
CA GLN A 167 -7.67 -15.44 5.30
C GLN A 167 -7.40 -16.94 5.22
N LYS A 168 -8.44 -17.75 5.15
CA LYS A 168 -8.29 -19.21 5.00
C LYS A 168 -7.62 -19.59 3.68
N GLN A 169 -7.95 -18.91 2.60
CA GLN A 169 -7.33 -19.16 1.29
C GLN A 169 -5.89 -18.70 1.23
N ALA A 170 -5.56 -17.63 1.93
CA ALA A 170 -4.22 -17.03 1.93
C ALA A 170 -3.28 -17.68 2.95
N ALA A 171 -3.81 -18.45 3.88
CA ALA A 171 -3.02 -19.05 4.95
C ALA A 171 -2.13 -20.23 4.50
#